data_0a67a4b9906a0e593bc594a0c1d225bc
#
_entry.id   0a67a4b9906a0e593bc594a0c1d225bc
#
_cell.length_a   1.000
_cell.length_b   1.000
_cell.length_c   1.000
_cell.angle_alpha   90.00
_cell.angle_beta   90.00
_cell.angle_gamma   90.00
#
_symmetry.space_group_name_H-M   'P 1'
#
loop_
_entity.id
_entity.type
_entity.pdbx_description
1 polymer ?
#
loop_
_entity_poly.entity_id
_entity_poly.type
_entity_poly.pdbx_seq_one_letter_code
_entity_poly.pdbx_strand_id
1 'polypeptide(L)'
;MANRFGVKLQSRLPNLAGIYPFSVPIKTPTSVPCSAETQKSRVVGKKKRRAFGCRNIHRRVLLGIGVSLWSQFLSMAGNVGSKSFMASARQKGEIEQVLKNVEWPKQFPFKDEDFQRFDESSDTLFYEMPRFVTHIDDQAISALTKYYSEVLPSRNTPGVAILDMCSSWVSHYPSGYKQERMVGMGMNEEELKRNPVLTEYVVQDLNNNPKLPYEDNTFDVITNVVSVDYLTKPLDVFKEMSRVLKPGGLAIMRLCLYTSFSNRCFWTKAISIWTSTGNADHVMIVGSYFHYAGGFEPPQAVDISPNPGRSDPMYIVYSRKIATA
;
A
#
# COMPACT_ATOMS: atom_id res chain seq x y z
N MET A 1 9.73 -23.17 32.29
CA MET A 1 8.54 -22.31 32.31
C MET A 1 8.31 -21.83 30.89
N ALA A 2 7.32 -22.36 30.21
CA ALA A 2 7.10 -22.14 28.79
C ALA A 2 6.17 -20.95 28.59
N ASN A 3 6.66 -19.90 27.94
CA ASN A 3 5.85 -18.76 27.53
C ASN A 3 5.14 -19.12 26.21
N ARG A 4 3.83 -19.31 26.30
CA ARG A 4 2.94 -19.51 25.15
C ARG A 4 2.65 -18.15 24.48
N PHE A 5 3.30 -17.89 23.36
CA PHE A 5 2.78 -16.94 22.38
C PHE A 5 1.82 -17.70 21.47
N GLY A 6 0.52 -17.34 21.51
CA GLY A 6 -0.51 -17.99 20.70
C GLY A 6 -0.45 -17.57 19.24
N VAL A 7 0.42 -18.16 18.47
CA VAL A 7 0.38 -18.07 16.99
C VAL A 7 -0.62 -19.12 16.51
N LYS A 8 -1.80 -18.70 16.01
CA LYS A 8 -2.72 -19.60 15.32
C LYS A 8 -2.26 -19.80 13.89
N LEU A 9 -1.47 -20.83 13.67
CA LEU A 9 -1.26 -21.40 12.34
C LEU A 9 -2.45 -22.29 12.01
N GLN A 10 -3.28 -21.88 11.02
CA GLN A 10 -4.32 -22.77 10.47
C GLN A 10 -3.94 -23.21 9.07
N SER A 11 -3.54 -24.47 8.93
CA SER A 11 -3.40 -25.14 7.65
C SER A 11 -4.77 -25.58 7.11
N ARG A 12 -5.08 -25.28 5.85
CA ARG A 12 -6.26 -25.83 5.17
C ARG A 12 -5.95 -27.21 4.62
N LEU A 13 -6.58 -28.24 5.16
CA LEU A 13 -6.71 -29.54 4.52
C LEU A 13 -7.89 -29.51 3.52
N PRO A 14 -7.80 -30.18 2.35
CA PRO A 14 -8.89 -30.24 1.39
C PRO A 14 -9.98 -31.21 1.87
N ASN A 15 -11.21 -30.73 2.01
CA ASN A 15 -12.39 -31.59 2.21
C ASN A 15 -12.80 -32.21 0.86
N LEU A 16 -12.68 -33.54 0.78
CA LEU A 16 -13.33 -34.38 -0.22
C LEU A 16 -14.71 -34.79 0.28
N ALA A 17 -15.66 -34.75 -0.66
CA ALA A 17 -16.93 -35.45 -0.72
C ALA A 17 -18.23 -34.69 -0.43
N GLY A 18 -19.14 -34.77 -1.40
CA GLY A 18 -20.56 -34.64 -1.20
C GLY A 18 -21.34 -33.96 -2.34
N ILE A 19 -21.60 -34.70 -3.42
CA ILE A 19 -22.56 -34.38 -4.47
C ILE A 19 -23.98 -34.48 -3.89
N TYR A 20 -24.86 -33.44 -4.08
CA TYR A 20 -26.27 -33.57 -4.46
C TYR A 20 -26.90 -32.18 -4.74
N PRO A 21 -27.80 -32.08 -5.72
CA PRO A 21 -28.34 -30.82 -6.21
C PRO A 21 -29.68 -30.48 -5.53
N PHE A 22 -29.86 -29.22 -5.11
CA PHE A 22 -31.20 -28.67 -4.90
C PHE A 22 -31.30 -27.29 -5.56
N SER A 23 -32.14 -27.26 -6.59
CA SER A 23 -32.65 -26.08 -7.25
C SER A 23 -33.76 -25.46 -6.40
N VAL A 24 -33.65 -24.15 -6.09
CA VAL A 24 -34.73 -23.35 -5.52
C VAL A 24 -34.94 -22.13 -6.41
N PRO A 25 -36.20 -21.78 -6.79
CA PRO A 25 -36.48 -20.76 -7.80
C PRO A 25 -36.38 -19.35 -7.27
N ILE A 26 -35.77 -18.48 -8.08
CA ILE A 26 -35.65 -17.03 -7.88
C ILE A 26 -37.04 -16.39 -8.08
N LYS A 27 -37.59 -15.76 -7.05
CA LYS A 27 -38.72 -14.84 -7.17
C LYS A 27 -38.18 -13.41 -7.36
N THR A 28 -38.49 -12.81 -8.49
CA THR A 28 -38.34 -11.39 -8.79
C THR A 28 -39.37 -10.56 -8.02
N PRO A 29 -38.99 -9.41 -7.40
CA PRO A 29 -39.98 -8.48 -6.89
C PRO A 29 -40.45 -7.53 -7.98
N THR A 30 -41.75 -7.46 -8.10
CA THR A 30 -42.56 -6.56 -8.96
C THR A 30 -42.42 -5.12 -8.53
N SER A 31 -42.31 -4.24 -9.52
CA SER A 31 -42.31 -2.78 -9.44
C SER A 31 -43.67 -2.22 -8.95
N VAL A 32 -43.61 -1.26 -8.02
CA VAL A 32 -44.76 -0.42 -7.62
C VAL A 32 -44.51 1.00 -8.12
N PRO A 33 -45.48 1.66 -8.78
CA PRO A 33 -45.33 3.01 -9.30
C PRO A 33 -45.58 4.07 -8.20
N CYS A 34 -44.71 5.07 -8.14
CA CYS A 34 -44.88 6.23 -7.28
C CYS A 34 -45.63 7.34 -8.02
N SER A 35 -46.83 7.65 -7.56
CA SER A 35 -47.67 8.76 -8.04
C SER A 35 -47.20 10.08 -7.44
N ALA A 36 -47.12 11.09 -8.30
CA ALA A 36 -46.80 12.48 -7.98
C ALA A 36 -48.02 13.17 -7.35
N GLU A 37 -47.89 13.81 -6.23
CA GLU A 37 -48.79 14.85 -5.73
C GLU A 37 -48.09 16.18 -5.57
N THR A 38 -48.66 17.14 -6.33
CA THR A 38 -48.30 18.55 -6.40
C THR A 38 -49.02 19.31 -5.29
N GLN A 39 -48.33 19.94 -4.38
CA GLN A 39 -48.93 21.00 -3.54
C GLN A 39 -48.17 22.32 -3.67
N LYS A 40 -48.91 23.30 -4.23
CA LYS A 40 -48.61 24.77 -4.22
C LYS A 40 -49.05 25.33 -2.87
N SER A 41 -48.22 26.16 -2.24
CA SER A 41 -48.64 27.32 -1.44
C SER A 41 -47.47 28.26 -1.13
N ARG A 42 -47.52 29.39 -1.71
CA ARG A 42 -47.62 30.78 -1.18
C ARG A 42 -46.40 31.38 -0.49
N VAL A 43 -45.92 32.34 -1.18
CA VAL A 43 -45.07 33.51 -0.85
C VAL A 43 -45.54 34.22 0.43
N VAL A 44 -44.61 34.65 1.30
CA VAL A 44 -44.50 35.99 1.92
C VAL A 44 -43.21 36.08 2.79
N GLY A 45 -42.42 37.17 2.65
CA GLY A 45 -41.57 37.66 3.75
C GLY A 45 -40.08 37.90 3.39
N LYS A 46 -39.78 39.05 2.79
CA LYS A 46 -38.45 39.64 2.76
C LYS A 46 -37.95 39.97 4.14
N LYS A 47 -36.85 39.34 4.63
CA LYS A 47 -36.02 39.89 5.72
C LYS A 47 -34.57 40.02 5.21
N LYS A 48 -34.12 41.29 5.18
CA LYS A 48 -32.72 41.68 4.98
C LYS A 48 -31.84 41.00 6.00
N ARG A 49 -30.92 40.14 5.58
CA ARG A 49 -29.80 39.70 6.39
C ARG A 49 -28.55 40.50 6.07
N ARG A 50 -28.04 41.18 7.10
CA ARG A 50 -26.77 41.93 7.08
C ARG A 50 -25.64 40.94 6.79
N ALA A 51 -24.79 41.30 5.84
CA ALA A 51 -23.54 40.61 5.57
C ALA A 51 -22.61 40.83 6.77
N PHE A 52 -22.30 39.76 7.51
CA PHE A 52 -21.19 39.75 8.44
C PHE A 52 -19.93 39.40 7.63
N GLY A 53 -19.00 40.34 7.56
CA GLY A 53 -17.71 40.16 6.93
C GLY A 53 -16.92 39.08 7.64
N CYS A 54 -16.60 38.02 6.90
CA CYS A 54 -15.66 36.99 7.34
C CYS A 54 -14.25 37.58 7.28
N ARG A 55 -13.71 37.98 8.43
CA ARG A 55 -12.30 38.35 8.58
C ARG A 55 -11.46 37.11 8.34
N ASN A 56 -10.65 37.14 7.29
CA ASN A 56 -9.58 36.19 7.05
C ASN A 56 -8.62 36.18 8.25
N ILE A 57 -8.74 35.15 9.10
CA ILE A 57 -7.72 34.82 10.09
C ILE A 57 -6.63 34.06 9.34
N HIS A 58 -5.55 34.77 9.02
CA HIS A 58 -4.30 34.14 8.58
C HIS A 58 -3.78 33.28 9.75
N ARG A 59 -4.08 31.97 9.73
CA ARG A 59 -3.33 30.99 10.48
C ARG A 59 -1.93 30.91 9.86
N ARG A 60 -0.99 31.61 10.45
CA ARG A 60 0.43 31.33 10.29
C ARG A 60 0.67 29.96 10.95
N VAL A 61 0.66 28.90 10.15
CA VAL A 61 1.18 27.60 10.56
C VAL A 61 2.69 27.80 10.66
N LEU A 62 3.24 27.67 11.84
CA LEU A 62 4.68 27.54 12.08
C LEU A 62 5.09 26.20 11.45
N LEU A 63 5.55 26.25 10.21
CA LEU A 63 6.26 25.13 9.58
C LEU A 63 7.61 25.01 10.30
N GLY A 64 7.75 23.94 11.06
CA GLY A 64 9.00 23.61 11.76
C GLY A 64 10.16 23.42 10.77
N ILE A 65 11.34 23.77 11.25
CA ILE A 65 12.63 23.90 10.53
C ILE A 65 13.12 22.57 9.89
N GLY A 66 12.37 21.46 9.99
CA GLY A 66 12.74 20.15 9.44
C GLY A 66 12.67 20.05 7.90
N VAL A 67 11.87 20.89 7.24
CA VAL A 67 11.65 20.84 5.79
C VAL A 67 12.87 21.31 4.99
N SER A 68 13.78 22.10 5.59
CA SER A 68 14.88 22.74 4.85
C SER A 68 16.02 21.80 4.44
N LEU A 69 16.31 20.75 5.22
CA LEU A 69 17.39 19.81 4.89
C LEU A 69 16.96 18.78 3.84
N TRP A 70 15.70 18.36 3.87
CA TRP A 70 15.17 17.43 2.89
C TRP A 70 14.96 18.09 1.52
N SER A 71 14.47 19.33 1.49
CA SER A 71 14.36 20.08 0.22
C SER A 71 15.73 20.32 -0.42
N GLN A 72 16.80 20.47 0.39
CA GLN A 72 18.17 20.55 -0.13
C GLN A 72 18.66 19.19 -0.63
N PHE A 73 18.33 18.09 0.05
CA PHE A 73 18.66 16.74 -0.41
C PHE A 73 17.98 16.39 -1.73
N LEU A 74 16.67 16.63 -1.85
CA LEU A 74 15.91 16.44 -3.10
C LEU A 74 16.41 17.37 -4.22
N SER A 75 16.89 18.57 -3.89
CA SER A 75 17.45 19.52 -4.84
C SER A 75 18.87 19.12 -5.31
N MET A 76 19.64 18.38 -4.51
CA MET A 76 20.95 17.85 -4.88
C MET A 76 20.87 16.56 -5.70
N ALA A 77 19.83 15.74 -5.50
CA ALA A 77 19.62 14.49 -6.23
C ALA A 77 19.15 14.67 -7.68
N GLY A 78 18.82 15.86 -8.09
CA GLY A 78 18.48 16.22 -9.45
C GLY A 78 18.03 17.66 -9.55
N ASN A 79 18.60 18.39 -10.50
CA ASN A 79 18.25 19.78 -10.82
C ASN A 79 16.84 19.83 -11.45
N VAL A 80 15.82 19.35 -10.72
CA VAL A 80 14.42 19.41 -11.12
C VAL A 80 13.81 20.60 -10.43
N GLY A 81 13.82 21.72 -11.14
CA GLY A 81 13.20 22.97 -10.68
C GLY A 81 11.78 22.72 -10.17
N SER A 82 11.50 23.24 -8.98
CA SER A 82 10.17 23.31 -8.37
C SER A 82 9.19 24.02 -9.32
N LYS A 83 8.70 23.29 -10.31
CA LYS A 83 7.55 23.68 -11.11
C LYS A 83 6.34 22.96 -10.56
N SER A 84 5.36 23.73 -10.09
CA SER A 84 4.00 23.31 -9.81
C SER A 84 3.56 22.24 -10.82
N PHE A 85 3.44 20.98 -10.41
CA PHE A 85 3.05 19.86 -11.27
C PHE A 85 1.54 19.93 -11.51
N MET A 86 1.12 20.78 -12.44
CA MET A 86 -0.08 20.53 -13.24
C MET A 86 0.23 19.31 -14.10
N ALA A 87 -0.73 18.37 -14.20
CA ALA A 87 -0.62 17.10 -14.92
C ALA A 87 -0.10 17.31 -16.36
N SER A 88 1.22 17.39 -16.50
CA SER A 88 1.91 17.34 -17.80
C SER A 88 2.17 15.87 -18.09
N ALA A 89 1.97 15.46 -19.32
CA ALA A 89 2.29 14.11 -19.78
C ALA A 89 3.74 13.78 -19.38
N ARG A 90 3.91 12.87 -18.40
CA ARG A 90 5.22 12.46 -17.90
C ARG A 90 6.01 11.81 -19.04
N GLN A 91 7.28 12.14 -19.14
CA GLN A 91 8.18 11.43 -20.03
C GLN A 91 8.38 10.01 -19.49
N LYS A 92 8.22 9.00 -20.37
CA LYS A 92 8.47 7.60 -20.03
C LYS A 92 9.93 7.44 -19.56
N GLY A 93 10.13 6.82 -18.40
CA GLY A 93 11.47 6.57 -17.84
C GLY A 93 11.90 7.58 -16.75
N GLU A 94 11.06 8.57 -16.40
CA GLU A 94 11.38 9.55 -15.36
C GLU A 94 11.47 8.90 -13.96
N ILE A 95 10.59 7.97 -13.65
CA ILE A 95 10.56 7.25 -12.37
C ILE A 95 11.77 6.33 -12.21
N GLU A 96 12.18 5.66 -13.27
CA GLU A 96 13.34 4.77 -13.29
C GLU A 96 14.65 5.52 -13.05
N GLN A 97 14.69 6.84 -13.26
CA GLN A 97 15.87 7.67 -13.00
C GLN A 97 15.97 8.11 -11.52
N VAL A 98 14.84 8.14 -10.80
CA VAL A 98 14.77 8.67 -9.42
C VAL A 98 15.78 7.99 -8.49
N LEU A 99 15.95 6.67 -8.59
CA LEU A 99 16.86 5.90 -7.74
C LEU A 99 18.21 5.59 -8.40
N LYS A 100 18.46 6.08 -9.63
CA LYS A 100 19.76 5.90 -10.27
C LYS A 100 20.78 6.88 -9.72
N ASN A 101 21.94 6.36 -9.31
CA ASN A 101 23.09 7.15 -8.86
C ASN A 101 22.77 8.11 -7.70
N VAL A 102 21.89 7.67 -6.77
CA VAL A 102 21.57 8.46 -5.59
C VAL A 102 22.75 8.49 -4.62
N GLU A 103 23.22 9.68 -4.28
CA GLU A 103 24.15 9.88 -3.18
C GLU A 103 23.38 9.96 -1.87
N TRP A 104 23.28 8.82 -1.17
CA TRP A 104 22.55 8.75 0.08
C TRP A 104 23.28 9.49 1.19
N PRO A 105 22.60 10.29 2.04
CA PRO A 105 23.20 10.86 3.26
C PRO A 105 23.81 9.77 4.14
N LYS A 106 24.81 10.14 4.96
CA LYS A 106 25.45 9.18 5.87
C LYS A 106 24.50 8.60 6.92
N GLN A 107 23.44 9.33 7.25
CA GLN A 107 22.42 8.93 8.23
C GLN A 107 21.05 8.97 7.58
N PHE A 108 20.14 8.15 8.11
CA PHE A 108 18.73 8.14 7.70
C PHE A 108 18.16 9.56 7.83
N PRO A 109 17.60 10.13 6.74
CA PRO A 109 17.28 11.55 6.70
C PRO A 109 15.96 11.92 7.38
N PHE A 110 15.14 10.94 7.73
CA PHE A 110 13.83 11.18 8.32
C PHE A 110 13.87 11.10 9.84
N LYS A 111 12.95 11.84 10.49
CA LYS A 111 12.77 11.90 11.93
C LYS A 111 11.45 11.26 12.33
N ASP A 112 11.26 11.07 13.63
CA ASP A 112 10.02 10.49 14.18
C ASP A 112 8.77 11.30 13.80
N GLU A 113 8.87 12.62 13.66
CA GLU A 113 7.76 13.47 13.25
C GLU A 113 7.28 13.19 11.81
N ASP A 114 8.18 12.72 10.94
CA ASP A 114 7.87 12.37 9.55
C ASP A 114 6.98 11.11 9.45
N PHE A 115 7.00 10.28 10.50
CA PHE A 115 6.23 9.04 10.61
C PHE A 115 4.95 9.17 11.44
N GLN A 116 4.68 10.36 12.00
CA GLN A 116 3.41 10.65 12.66
C GLN A 116 2.26 10.63 11.66
N ARG A 117 1.07 10.27 12.14
CA ARG A 117 -0.14 10.20 11.33
C ARG A 117 -1.18 11.19 11.82
N PHE A 118 -2.12 11.55 10.99
CA PHE A 118 -3.24 12.38 11.41
C PHE A 118 -4.11 11.66 12.45
N ASP A 119 -4.31 10.36 12.27
CA ASP A 119 -5.04 9.48 13.18
C ASP A 119 -4.08 8.46 13.82
N GLU A 120 -3.67 8.72 15.06
CA GLU A 120 -2.82 7.86 15.88
C GLU A 120 -3.62 6.82 16.70
N SER A 121 -4.92 6.68 16.47
CA SER A 121 -5.69 5.60 17.10
C SER A 121 -5.16 4.23 16.68
N SER A 122 -5.45 3.21 17.51
CA SER A 122 -4.98 1.84 17.26
C SER A 122 -5.35 1.34 15.85
N ASP A 123 -4.39 0.80 15.11
CA ASP A 123 -4.62 0.19 13.81
C ASP A 123 -5.50 -1.07 13.95
N THR A 124 -5.44 -1.78 15.07
CA THR A 124 -6.32 -2.92 15.36
C THR A 124 -7.79 -2.51 15.35
N LEU A 125 -8.14 -1.34 15.92
CA LEU A 125 -9.52 -0.82 15.89
C LEU A 125 -9.90 -0.33 14.49
N PHE A 126 -8.97 0.32 13.78
CA PHE A 126 -9.22 0.83 12.44
C PHE A 126 -9.50 -0.30 11.44
N TYR A 127 -8.80 -1.43 11.55
CA TYR A 127 -8.96 -2.60 10.68
C TYR A 127 -9.87 -3.70 11.26
N GLU A 128 -10.60 -3.44 12.34
CA GLU A 128 -11.52 -4.41 12.95
C GLU A 128 -12.60 -4.89 11.95
N MET A 129 -13.17 -3.96 11.19
CA MET A 129 -14.19 -4.28 10.19
C MET A 129 -13.53 -4.62 8.84
N PRO A 130 -13.83 -5.79 8.25
CA PRO A 130 -13.25 -6.19 6.97
C PRO A 130 -13.70 -5.26 5.83
N ARG A 131 -12.80 -4.99 4.89
CA ARG A 131 -13.03 -4.14 3.72
C ARG A 131 -12.75 -4.92 2.44
N PHE A 132 -13.79 -5.45 1.82
CA PHE A 132 -13.67 -6.23 0.59
C PHE A 132 -13.65 -5.32 -0.64
N VAL A 133 -12.67 -4.43 -0.71
CA VAL A 133 -12.42 -3.51 -1.82
C VAL A 133 -11.06 -3.79 -2.45
N THR A 134 -10.89 -3.43 -3.73
CA THR A 134 -9.65 -3.73 -4.46
C THR A 134 -8.55 -2.69 -4.26
N HIS A 135 -8.86 -1.54 -3.67
CA HIS A 135 -7.94 -0.40 -3.38
C HIS A 135 -7.30 0.27 -4.59
N ILE A 136 -7.38 -0.31 -5.79
CA ILE A 136 -6.88 0.24 -7.06
C ILE A 136 -7.88 -0.06 -8.16
N ASP A 137 -7.83 0.68 -9.28
CA ASP A 137 -8.72 0.47 -10.40
C ASP A 137 -8.35 -0.78 -11.23
N ASP A 138 -9.27 -1.22 -12.09
CA ASP A 138 -9.10 -2.45 -12.88
C ASP A 138 -7.93 -2.38 -13.85
N GLN A 139 -7.59 -1.20 -14.34
CA GLN A 139 -6.45 -1.00 -15.24
C GLN A 139 -5.13 -1.13 -14.47
N ALA A 140 -5.07 -0.57 -13.27
CA ALA A 140 -3.94 -0.71 -12.36
C ALA A 140 -3.77 -2.18 -11.91
N ILE A 141 -4.88 -2.89 -11.60
CA ILE A 141 -4.86 -4.33 -11.30
C ILE A 141 -4.29 -5.11 -12.46
N SER A 142 -4.75 -4.84 -13.69
CA SER A 142 -4.26 -5.51 -14.89
C SER A 142 -2.76 -5.29 -15.12
N ALA A 143 -2.28 -4.05 -14.91
CA ALA A 143 -0.86 -3.72 -15.03
C ALA A 143 -0.02 -4.44 -13.98
N LEU A 144 -0.48 -4.48 -12.72
CA LEU A 144 0.21 -5.19 -11.63
C LEU A 144 0.26 -6.70 -11.88
N THR A 145 -0.86 -7.29 -12.28
CA THR A 145 -0.95 -8.71 -12.63
C THR A 145 0.01 -9.08 -13.76
N LYS A 146 0.10 -8.23 -14.80
CA LYS A 146 1.06 -8.38 -15.89
C LYS A 146 2.50 -8.31 -15.38
N TYR A 147 2.83 -7.29 -14.60
CA TYR A 147 4.16 -7.14 -14.01
C TYR A 147 4.55 -8.37 -13.19
N TYR A 148 3.66 -8.86 -12.34
CA TYR A 148 3.90 -10.08 -11.56
C TYR A 148 4.13 -11.31 -12.44
N SER A 149 3.46 -11.42 -13.59
CA SER A 149 3.69 -12.53 -14.51
C SER A 149 5.09 -12.53 -15.15
N GLU A 150 5.76 -11.37 -15.17
CA GLU A 150 7.09 -11.19 -15.77
C GLU A 150 8.23 -11.36 -14.73
N VAL A 151 7.97 -11.00 -13.45
CA VAL A 151 9.06 -10.90 -12.45
C VAL A 151 9.02 -12.00 -11.38
N LEU A 152 7.86 -12.61 -11.14
CA LEU A 152 7.73 -13.68 -10.15
C LEU A 152 8.25 -15.03 -10.70
N PRO A 153 8.71 -15.92 -9.81
CA PRO A 153 9.02 -17.31 -10.19
C PRO A 153 7.85 -17.96 -10.93
N SER A 154 8.14 -18.88 -11.85
CA SER A 154 7.10 -19.66 -12.50
C SER A 154 6.20 -20.36 -11.49
N ARG A 155 4.89 -20.47 -11.78
CA ARG A 155 3.97 -21.13 -10.85
C ARG A 155 4.37 -22.58 -10.57
N ASN A 156 4.08 -23.03 -9.36
CA ASN A 156 4.39 -24.38 -8.89
C ASN A 156 5.89 -24.72 -8.97
N THR A 157 6.76 -23.71 -8.82
CA THR A 157 8.22 -23.95 -8.70
C THR A 157 8.48 -24.58 -7.32
N PRO A 158 9.11 -25.77 -7.26
CA PRO A 158 9.36 -26.46 -5.99
C PRO A 158 10.19 -25.61 -5.03
N GLY A 159 9.81 -25.60 -3.75
CA GLY A 159 10.53 -24.92 -2.66
C GLY A 159 10.42 -23.39 -2.68
N VAL A 160 9.62 -22.80 -3.57
CA VAL A 160 9.37 -21.35 -3.58
C VAL A 160 8.33 -20.97 -2.53
N ALA A 161 8.70 -19.99 -1.69
CA ALA A 161 7.83 -19.37 -0.71
C ALA A 161 7.68 -17.86 -0.97
N ILE A 162 6.44 -17.36 -0.92
CA ILE A 162 6.12 -15.94 -1.11
C ILE A 162 5.42 -15.42 0.13
N LEU A 163 5.83 -14.24 0.61
CA LEU A 163 5.13 -13.46 1.64
C LEU A 163 4.41 -12.28 0.98
N ASP A 164 3.09 -12.26 1.07
CA ASP A 164 2.26 -11.10 0.74
C ASP A 164 2.05 -10.28 2.02
N MET A 165 2.86 -9.24 2.17
CA MET A 165 2.93 -8.42 3.38
C MET A 165 1.91 -7.28 3.33
N CYS A 166 1.20 -7.02 4.43
CA CYS A 166 0.02 -6.16 4.50
C CYS A 166 -1.08 -6.62 3.56
N SER A 167 -1.26 -7.94 3.47
CA SER A 167 -2.22 -8.61 2.61
C SER A 167 -3.66 -8.41 3.09
N SER A 168 -4.59 -8.61 2.17
CA SER A 168 -6.03 -8.53 2.37
C SER A 168 -6.72 -9.71 1.67
N TRP A 169 -7.99 -9.57 1.29
CA TRP A 169 -8.79 -10.59 0.63
C TRP A 169 -8.37 -10.89 -0.82
N VAL A 170 -7.47 -10.09 -1.39
CA VAL A 170 -6.95 -10.23 -2.76
C VAL A 170 -5.49 -9.80 -2.85
N SER A 171 -4.69 -10.54 -3.64
CA SER A 171 -3.24 -10.28 -3.81
C SER A 171 -2.85 -9.88 -5.23
N HIS A 172 -3.79 -9.79 -6.17
CA HIS A 172 -3.58 -9.40 -7.58
C HIS A 172 -2.54 -10.23 -8.36
N TYR A 173 -2.22 -11.44 -7.92
CA TYR A 173 -1.36 -12.35 -8.69
C TYR A 173 -2.05 -12.82 -9.96
N PRO A 174 -1.28 -13.28 -10.98
CA PRO A 174 -1.85 -13.83 -12.21
C PRO A 174 -2.85 -14.96 -11.94
N SER A 175 -3.87 -15.07 -12.78
CA SER A 175 -4.91 -16.10 -12.63
C SER A 175 -4.28 -17.51 -12.55
N GLY A 176 -4.66 -18.26 -11.53
CA GLY A 176 -4.14 -19.60 -11.27
C GLY A 176 -2.67 -19.64 -10.81
N TYR A 177 -2.08 -18.46 -10.46
CA TYR A 177 -0.75 -18.44 -9.87
C TYR A 177 -0.76 -19.10 -8.50
N LYS A 178 0.15 -20.03 -8.29
CA LYS A 178 0.33 -20.76 -7.02
C LYS A 178 1.79 -21.11 -6.83
N GLN A 179 2.21 -21.14 -5.57
CA GLN A 179 3.46 -21.73 -5.11
C GLN A 179 3.16 -22.70 -3.97
N GLU A 180 4.14 -23.48 -3.59
CA GLU A 180 4.01 -24.42 -2.46
C GLU A 180 3.61 -23.68 -1.18
N ARG A 181 4.18 -22.49 -0.96
CA ARG A 181 3.94 -21.66 0.21
C ARG A 181 3.62 -20.22 -0.19
N MET A 182 2.36 -19.83 0.01
CA MET A 182 1.85 -18.47 -0.22
C MET A 182 1.33 -17.93 1.12
N VAL A 183 2.12 -17.10 1.78
CA VAL A 183 1.82 -16.57 3.12
C VAL A 183 1.21 -15.19 3.01
N GLY A 184 0.05 -14.96 3.62
CA GLY A 184 -0.52 -13.63 3.80
C GLY A 184 -0.23 -13.10 5.21
N MET A 185 0.21 -11.86 5.33
CA MET A 185 0.25 -11.16 6.62
C MET A 185 -0.57 -9.88 6.51
N GLY A 186 -1.54 -9.69 7.39
CA GLY A 186 -2.43 -8.52 7.35
C GLY A 186 -3.07 -8.25 8.69
N MET A 187 -3.97 -7.26 8.73
CA MET A 187 -4.60 -6.80 9.97
C MET A 187 -5.96 -7.43 10.24
N ASN A 188 -6.66 -7.93 9.20
CA ASN A 188 -8.01 -8.47 9.33
C ASN A 188 -8.08 -9.95 8.93
N GLU A 189 -8.46 -10.79 9.88
CA GLU A 189 -8.51 -12.26 9.68
C GLU A 189 -9.56 -12.67 8.64
N GLU A 190 -10.72 -12.00 8.59
CA GLU A 190 -11.79 -12.32 7.65
C GLU A 190 -11.41 -12.00 6.20
N GLU A 191 -10.63 -10.94 6.00
CA GLU A 191 -10.07 -10.63 4.69
C GLU A 191 -9.07 -11.69 4.25
N LEU A 192 -8.10 -12.04 5.11
CA LEU A 192 -7.08 -13.05 4.81
C LEU A 192 -7.69 -14.43 4.53
N LYS A 193 -8.72 -14.85 5.28
CA LYS A 193 -9.46 -16.11 5.04
C LYS A 193 -10.09 -16.17 3.65
N ARG A 194 -10.53 -15.04 3.11
CA ARG A 194 -11.15 -14.97 1.79
C ARG A 194 -10.16 -14.91 0.64
N ASN A 195 -8.90 -14.67 0.90
CA ASN A 195 -7.89 -14.61 -0.15
C ASN A 195 -7.61 -16.02 -0.71
N PRO A 196 -7.99 -16.31 -1.96
CA PRO A 196 -7.97 -17.68 -2.50
C PRO A 196 -6.57 -18.18 -2.85
N VAL A 197 -5.56 -17.29 -2.89
CA VAL A 197 -4.20 -17.67 -3.28
C VAL A 197 -3.35 -18.05 -2.06
N LEU A 198 -3.75 -17.67 -0.85
CA LEU A 198 -2.99 -17.94 0.35
C LEU A 198 -3.09 -19.42 0.77
N THR A 199 -1.97 -20.01 1.14
CA THR A 199 -1.89 -21.34 1.77
C THR A 199 -1.95 -21.23 3.29
N GLU A 200 -1.45 -20.12 3.85
CA GLU A 200 -1.45 -19.79 5.27
C GLU A 200 -1.48 -18.28 5.45
N TYR A 201 -1.83 -17.82 6.66
CA TYR A 201 -1.81 -16.39 6.98
C TYR A 201 -1.48 -16.14 8.46
N VAL A 202 -1.05 -14.90 8.73
CA VAL A 202 -0.82 -14.37 10.08
C VAL A 202 -1.51 -13.01 10.20
N VAL A 203 -2.20 -12.80 11.33
CA VAL A 203 -2.74 -11.48 11.69
C VAL A 203 -1.73 -10.78 12.58
N GLN A 204 -1.15 -9.68 12.10
CA GLN A 204 -0.15 -8.92 12.84
C GLN A 204 -0.17 -7.44 12.48
N ASP A 205 -0.06 -6.59 13.50
CA ASP A 205 0.18 -5.15 13.38
C ASP A 205 1.69 -4.87 13.37
N LEU A 206 2.23 -4.51 12.21
CA LEU A 206 3.67 -4.23 12.03
C LEU A 206 4.10 -2.91 12.69
N ASN A 207 3.18 -1.98 12.94
CA ASN A 207 3.47 -0.75 13.68
C ASN A 207 3.65 -0.99 15.17
N ASN A 208 2.95 -1.99 15.71
CA ASN A 208 3.10 -2.42 17.10
C ASN A 208 4.27 -3.42 17.26
N ASN A 209 4.33 -4.41 16.39
CA ASN A 209 5.38 -5.44 16.39
C ASN A 209 5.96 -5.62 14.97
N PRO A 210 7.07 -4.97 14.63
CA PRO A 210 7.69 -5.11 13.32
C PRO A 210 8.37 -6.46 13.08
N LYS A 211 8.62 -7.26 14.15
CA LYS A 211 9.31 -8.56 14.04
C LYS A 211 8.44 -9.57 13.32
N LEU A 212 8.92 -10.08 12.18
CA LEU A 212 8.21 -11.09 11.40
C LEU A 212 8.34 -12.48 12.06
N PRO A 213 7.24 -13.25 12.23
CA PRO A 213 7.23 -14.53 12.94
C PRO A 213 7.74 -15.69 12.06
N TYR A 214 8.78 -15.45 11.29
CA TYR A 214 9.42 -16.42 10.41
C TYR A 214 10.91 -16.48 10.67
N GLU A 215 11.51 -17.63 10.32
CA GLU A 215 12.96 -17.84 10.40
C GLU A 215 13.70 -17.04 9.31
N ASP A 216 15.01 -16.91 9.49
CA ASP A 216 15.88 -16.28 8.49
C ASP A 216 15.83 -17.06 7.17
N ASN A 217 15.95 -16.35 6.06
CA ASN A 217 16.05 -16.95 4.72
C ASN A 217 14.88 -17.89 4.37
N THR A 218 13.66 -17.50 4.74
CA THR A 218 12.44 -18.30 4.52
C THR A 218 11.83 -18.06 3.14
N PHE A 219 11.79 -16.82 2.67
CA PHE A 219 11.02 -16.42 1.49
C PHE A 219 11.90 -16.10 0.27
N ASP A 220 11.43 -16.50 -0.90
CA ASP A 220 12.05 -16.14 -2.19
C ASP A 220 11.57 -14.77 -2.66
N VAL A 221 10.33 -14.40 -2.32
CA VAL A 221 9.72 -13.11 -2.70
C VAL A 221 8.92 -12.56 -1.55
N ILE A 222 8.99 -11.23 -1.36
CA ILE A 222 8.05 -10.45 -0.54
C ILE A 222 7.36 -9.45 -1.44
N THR A 223 6.02 -9.41 -1.38
CA THR A 223 5.20 -8.39 -2.05
C THR A 223 4.51 -7.52 -1.01
N ASN A 224 4.36 -6.23 -1.29
CA ASN A 224 3.52 -5.29 -0.55
C ASN A 224 2.80 -4.38 -1.54
N VAL A 225 1.48 -4.28 -1.40
CA VAL A 225 0.65 -3.49 -2.31
C VAL A 225 -0.08 -2.42 -1.52
N VAL A 226 0.16 -1.15 -1.86
CA VAL A 226 -0.51 0.07 -1.33
C VAL A 226 -0.56 0.18 0.21
N SER A 227 0.50 -0.21 0.89
CA SER A 227 0.48 -0.24 2.36
C SER A 227 1.78 0.23 3.03
N VAL A 228 2.83 0.47 2.26
CA VAL A 228 4.13 0.95 2.79
C VAL A 228 4.03 2.34 3.43
N ASP A 229 3.08 3.14 2.98
CA ASP A 229 2.76 4.48 3.46
C ASP A 229 2.08 4.51 4.86
N TYR A 230 1.71 3.36 5.40
CA TYR A 230 1.14 3.24 6.76
C TYR A 230 2.15 2.76 7.80
N LEU A 231 3.38 2.43 7.40
CA LEU A 231 4.42 1.94 8.31
C LEU A 231 5.03 3.10 9.10
N THR A 232 4.86 3.09 10.42
CA THR A 232 5.46 4.06 11.34
C THR A 232 6.88 3.69 11.78
N LYS A 233 7.28 2.42 11.58
CA LYS A 233 8.62 1.87 11.86
C LYS A 233 9.23 1.20 10.62
N PRO A 234 9.31 1.90 9.47
CA PRO A 234 9.65 1.25 8.21
C PRO A 234 11.04 0.60 8.22
N LEU A 235 12.04 1.21 8.86
CA LEU A 235 13.39 0.62 8.90
C LEU A 235 13.41 -0.72 9.62
N ASP A 236 12.65 -0.87 10.72
CA ASP A 236 12.61 -2.12 11.45
C ASP A 236 11.89 -3.21 10.64
N VAL A 237 10.80 -2.84 9.94
CA VAL A 237 10.10 -3.76 9.03
C VAL A 237 11.01 -4.18 7.87
N PHE A 238 11.75 -3.26 7.25
CA PHE A 238 12.64 -3.59 6.13
C PHE A 238 13.86 -4.41 6.56
N LYS A 239 14.40 -4.21 7.78
CA LYS A 239 15.41 -5.11 8.37
C LYS A 239 14.87 -6.53 8.53
N GLU A 240 13.64 -6.68 9.01
CA GLU A 240 12.99 -7.98 9.13
C GLU A 240 12.71 -8.61 7.76
N MET A 241 12.30 -7.82 6.77
CA MET A 241 12.18 -8.30 5.38
C MET A 241 13.53 -8.83 4.87
N SER A 242 14.62 -8.09 5.09
CA SER A 242 15.96 -8.56 4.74
C SER A 242 16.32 -9.85 5.45
N ARG A 243 15.99 -9.98 6.74
CA ARG A 243 16.26 -11.18 7.52
C ARG A 243 15.54 -12.41 6.97
N VAL A 244 14.24 -12.30 6.70
CA VAL A 244 13.41 -13.44 6.29
C VAL A 244 13.50 -13.76 4.79
N LEU A 245 14.00 -12.85 3.94
CA LEU A 245 14.29 -13.15 2.55
C LEU A 245 15.50 -14.10 2.42
N LYS A 246 15.47 -15.02 1.49
CA LYS A 246 16.62 -15.81 1.05
C LYS A 246 17.66 -14.91 0.35
N PRO A 247 18.96 -15.24 0.37
CA PRO A 247 19.94 -14.56 -0.44
C PRO A 247 19.51 -14.52 -1.91
N GLY A 248 19.58 -13.34 -2.55
CA GLY A 248 19.04 -13.11 -3.90
C GLY A 248 17.52 -12.99 -4.00
N GLY A 249 16.78 -13.20 -2.90
CA GLY A 249 15.32 -13.05 -2.83
C GLY A 249 14.87 -11.63 -3.15
N LEU A 250 13.66 -11.49 -3.70
CA LEU A 250 13.13 -10.24 -4.27
C LEU A 250 12.08 -9.61 -3.35
N ALA A 251 12.22 -8.33 -3.03
CA ALA A 251 11.21 -7.51 -2.36
C ALA A 251 10.60 -6.52 -3.34
N ILE A 252 9.26 -6.46 -3.43
CA ILE A 252 8.49 -5.62 -4.35
C ILE A 252 7.50 -4.77 -3.55
N MET A 253 7.69 -3.44 -3.56
CA MET A 253 6.81 -2.46 -2.95
C MET A 253 6.04 -1.72 -4.02
N ARG A 254 4.72 -1.95 -4.14
CA ARG A 254 3.84 -1.14 -4.98
C ARG A 254 3.32 0.02 -4.15
N LEU A 255 3.59 1.23 -4.61
CA LEU A 255 3.30 2.46 -3.87
C LEU A 255 1.83 2.87 -3.98
N CYS A 256 1.26 3.35 -2.87
CA CYS A 256 0.01 4.11 -2.87
C CYS A 256 0.31 5.55 -3.32
N LEU A 257 -0.27 5.97 -4.43
CA LEU A 257 -0.05 7.31 -4.96
C LEU A 257 -1.35 8.10 -4.91
N TYR A 258 -1.29 9.29 -4.32
CA TYR A 258 -2.44 10.17 -4.26
C TYR A 258 -2.76 10.72 -5.65
N THR A 259 -3.95 10.41 -6.14
CA THR A 259 -4.57 11.16 -7.22
C THR A 259 -5.71 11.98 -6.64
N SER A 260 -5.90 13.20 -7.12
CA SER A 260 -6.95 14.12 -6.66
C SER A 260 -8.39 13.56 -6.77
N PHE A 261 -8.55 12.37 -7.34
CA PHE A 261 -9.83 11.71 -7.60
C PHE A 261 -9.99 10.35 -6.90
N SER A 262 -8.98 9.87 -6.17
CA SER A 262 -8.98 8.54 -5.55
C SER A 262 -9.12 8.64 -4.03
N ASN A 263 -10.29 8.31 -3.50
CA ASN A 263 -10.54 8.09 -2.05
C ASN A 263 -10.00 6.72 -1.55
N ARG A 264 -9.02 6.13 -2.26
CA ARG A 264 -8.61 4.74 -2.03
C ARG A 264 -7.48 4.57 -1.03
N CYS A 265 -6.80 5.66 -0.69
CA CYS A 265 -5.81 5.68 0.39
C CYS A 265 -6.46 6.16 1.69
N PHE A 266 -6.15 5.50 2.79
CA PHE A 266 -6.59 5.92 4.13
C PHE A 266 -5.69 7.07 4.62
N TRP A 267 -5.86 8.25 4.06
CA TRP A 267 -4.97 9.40 4.27
C TRP A 267 -4.75 9.75 5.75
N THR A 268 -5.73 9.48 6.63
CA THR A 268 -5.61 9.72 8.07
C THR A 268 -4.63 8.77 8.75
N LYS A 269 -4.40 7.60 8.17
CA LYS A 269 -3.46 6.57 8.63
C LYS A 269 -2.12 6.61 7.91
N ALA A 270 -2.01 7.37 6.81
CA ALA A 270 -0.73 7.54 6.14
C ALA A 270 0.20 8.47 6.93
N ILE A 271 1.49 8.16 6.90
CA ILE A 271 2.53 8.93 7.60
C ILE A 271 2.65 10.34 7.03
N SER A 272 3.05 11.31 7.86
CA SER A 272 3.02 12.74 7.52
C SER A 272 3.89 13.08 6.31
N ILE A 273 5.06 12.45 6.19
CA ILE A 273 5.94 12.67 5.03
C ILE A 273 5.30 12.21 3.73
N TRP A 274 4.50 11.14 3.76
CA TRP A 274 3.79 10.65 2.57
C TRP A 274 2.71 11.63 2.13
N THR A 275 1.93 12.16 3.09
CA THR A 275 0.84 13.10 2.78
C THR A 275 1.32 14.49 2.38
N SER A 276 2.57 14.85 2.69
CA SER A 276 3.17 16.16 2.42
C SER A 276 4.08 16.21 1.19
N THR A 277 4.36 15.06 0.55
CA THR A 277 5.29 14.95 -0.57
C THR A 277 4.62 14.43 -1.84
N GLY A 278 5.35 14.39 -2.94
CA GLY A 278 4.85 13.99 -4.26
C GLY A 278 5.31 12.59 -4.67
N ASN A 279 4.83 12.16 -5.82
CA ASN A 279 5.01 10.79 -6.31
C ASN A 279 6.49 10.37 -6.50
N ALA A 280 7.35 11.27 -6.98
CA ALA A 280 8.79 10.99 -7.10
C ALA A 280 9.45 10.88 -5.72
N ASP A 281 8.99 11.71 -4.76
CA ASP A 281 9.47 11.67 -3.38
C ASP A 281 9.09 10.34 -2.71
N HIS A 282 7.89 9.80 -2.99
CA HIS A 282 7.48 8.48 -2.47
C HIS A 282 8.43 7.37 -2.93
N VAL A 283 8.90 7.42 -4.18
CA VAL A 283 9.93 6.50 -4.69
C VAL A 283 11.24 6.64 -3.92
N MET A 284 11.69 7.89 -3.67
CA MET A 284 12.89 8.16 -2.88
C MET A 284 12.73 7.71 -1.42
N ILE A 285 11.58 7.96 -0.79
CA ILE A 285 11.28 7.54 0.58
C ILE A 285 11.41 6.03 0.71
N VAL A 286 10.76 5.25 -0.15
CA VAL A 286 10.82 3.78 -0.11
C VAL A 286 12.20 3.26 -0.51
N GLY A 287 12.87 3.89 -1.48
CA GLY A 287 14.26 3.60 -1.82
C GLY A 287 15.19 3.76 -0.61
N SER A 288 14.97 4.81 0.20
CA SER A 288 15.73 5.03 1.43
C SER A 288 15.53 3.92 2.46
N TYR A 289 14.33 3.37 2.58
CA TYR A 289 14.06 2.26 3.52
C TYR A 289 14.90 1.03 3.16
N PHE A 290 14.98 0.67 1.87
CA PHE A 290 15.87 -0.40 1.42
C PHE A 290 17.34 -0.11 1.74
N HIS A 291 17.80 1.11 1.42
CA HIS A 291 19.19 1.51 1.62
C HIS A 291 19.61 1.46 3.10
N TYR A 292 18.84 2.12 3.99
CA TYR A 292 19.22 2.25 5.40
C TYR A 292 18.85 1.05 6.27
N ALA A 293 17.92 0.20 5.86
CA ALA A 293 17.70 -1.08 6.51
C ALA A 293 18.90 -2.01 6.36
N GLY A 294 19.62 -1.88 5.25
CA GLY A 294 20.76 -2.72 4.90
C GLY A 294 20.40 -4.13 4.45
N GLY A 295 21.38 -4.86 3.94
CA GLY A 295 21.18 -6.23 3.44
C GLY A 295 20.49 -6.34 2.07
N PHE A 296 20.22 -5.22 1.42
CA PHE A 296 19.64 -5.14 0.09
C PHE A 296 20.62 -4.57 -0.94
N GLU A 297 20.50 -5.01 -2.19
CA GLU A 297 21.14 -4.35 -3.33
C GLU A 297 20.61 -2.92 -3.50
N PRO A 298 21.27 -2.05 -4.31
CA PRO A 298 20.73 -0.74 -4.60
C PRO A 298 19.29 -0.82 -5.12
N PRO A 299 18.33 -0.12 -4.49
CA PRO A 299 16.92 -0.19 -4.90
C PRO A 299 16.71 0.38 -6.29
N GLN A 300 15.73 -0.16 -6.99
CA GLN A 300 15.33 0.26 -8.33
C GLN A 300 13.86 0.63 -8.34
N ALA A 301 13.47 1.47 -9.29
CA ALA A 301 12.08 1.86 -9.48
C ALA A 301 11.64 1.61 -10.93
N VAL A 302 10.35 1.33 -11.13
CA VAL A 302 9.73 1.20 -12.43
C VAL A 302 8.31 1.77 -12.43
N ASP A 303 7.95 2.49 -13.50
CA ASP A 303 6.59 2.95 -13.75
C ASP A 303 5.87 1.96 -14.67
N ILE A 304 4.90 1.25 -14.13
CA ILE A 304 4.03 0.34 -14.86
C ILE A 304 2.62 0.91 -15.09
N SER A 305 2.45 2.22 -14.94
CA SER A 305 1.15 2.90 -15.10
C SER A 305 0.57 2.64 -16.49
N PRO A 306 -0.62 2.04 -16.61
CA PRO A 306 -1.19 1.70 -17.91
C PRO A 306 -1.63 2.92 -18.72
N ASN A 307 -2.21 3.92 -18.05
CA ASN A 307 -2.74 5.13 -18.67
C ASN A 307 -2.47 6.35 -17.76
N PRO A 308 -1.30 7.00 -17.88
CA PRO A 308 -0.95 8.16 -17.07
C PRO A 308 -2.03 9.26 -17.12
N GLY A 309 -2.50 9.68 -15.94
CA GLY A 309 -3.55 10.71 -15.79
C GLY A 309 -4.99 10.22 -15.99
N ARG A 310 -5.22 8.93 -16.31
CA ARG A 310 -6.56 8.34 -16.48
C ARG A 310 -6.80 7.09 -15.62
N SER A 311 -5.76 6.47 -15.13
CA SER A 311 -5.80 5.33 -14.18
C SER A 311 -4.97 5.65 -12.96
N ASP A 312 -5.09 4.82 -11.91
CA ASP A 312 -4.22 4.94 -10.75
C ASP A 312 -2.76 4.78 -11.19
N PRO A 313 -1.84 5.69 -10.77
CA PRO A 313 -0.43 5.56 -11.06
C PRO A 313 0.14 4.30 -10.42
N MET A 314 1.05 3.61 -11.11
CA MET A 314 1.58 2.32 -10.70
C MET A 314 3.10 2.36 -10.64
N TYR A 315 3.64 2.84 -9.52
CA TYR A 315 5.09 2.82 -9.27
C TYR A 315 5.45 1.67 -8.37
N ILE A 316 6.51 1.01 -8.72
CA ILE A 316 7.09 -0.10 -7.97
C ILE A 316 8.51 0.29 -7.60
N VAL A 317 8.85 0.11 -6.33
CA VAL A 317 10.23 0.12 -5.83
C VAL A 317 10.57 -1.29 -5.39
N TYR A 318 11.68 -1.81 -5.86
CA TYR A 318 12.10 -3.17 -5.58
C TYR A 318 13.60 -3.26 -5.33
N SER A 319 13.98 -4.29 -4.59
CA SER A 319 15.39 -4.65 -4.40
C SER A 319 15.50 -6.14 -4.12
N ARG A 320 16.73 -6.66 -4.27
CA ARG A 320 17.08 -8.03 -3.89
C ARG A 320 17.89 -8.03 -2.60
N LYS A 321 17.69 -9.06 -1.79
CA LYS A 321 18.64 -9.32 -0.71
C LYS A 321 20.01 -9.65 -1.30
N ILE A 322 21.05 -9.04 -0.76
CA ILE A 322 22.43 -9.31 -1.17
C ILE A 322 22.70 -10.80 -1.07
N ALA A 323 23.19 -11.40 -2.14
CA ALA A 323 23.65 -12.78 -2.11
C ALA A 323 24.93 -12.83 -1.27
N THR A 324 24.90 -13.59 -0.16
CA THR A 324 26.14 -13.88 0.57
C THR A 324 26.99 -14.80 -0.30
N ALA A 325 28.24 -14.39 -0.51
CA ALA A 325 29.24 -15.17 -1.26
C ALA A 325 29.54 -16.49 -0.57
#